data_b3e4b6944da92e6a32acd418d3e2e096
#
_entry.id   b3e4b6944da92e6a32acd418d3e2e096
#
_cell.length_a   1.000
_cell.length_b   1.000
_cell.length_c   1.000
_cell.angle_alpha   90.00
_cell.angle_beta   90.00
_cell.angle_gamma   90.00
#
_symmetry.space_group_name_H-M   'P 1'
#
loop_
_entity.id
_entity.type
_entity.pdbx_description
1 polymer ?
#
loop_
_entity_poly.entity_id
_entity_poly.type
_entity_poly.pdbx_seq_one_letter_code
_entity_poly.pdbx_strand_id
1 'polypeptide(L)'
;MRKIVLIATLFFVSCNNNTKILLASSGNLNEISVVVEDQLWEGSVGKELTNILSKPIYGLPQQEPLFKLRQIPPRVFSGFVTKSRTIIIIENNKQKNTRLLLNKYASPQTVIVVSGTTSREIIDELKKHSKKIINKIKEAEIKEKQRRIRKSLSNSHALDSIFKIKLDYPSIYRVAAVDRNFVWLRKDTKSGSVNLSVFQTPLKKNKLNTKKIITIRDSVSKQKIPGPTKETYMSTETQYKPILVPTKIRKHKGLEVRGLWEVKKQFMGGPFINFSVEDSINNRILFFDGFVYSPGTEKATYIF
;
A
#
# COMPACT_ATOMS: atom_id res chain seq x y z
N MET A 1 5.02 67.03 -47.93
CA MET A 1 5.52 66.20 -46.80
C MET A 1 4.38 65.32 -46.34
N ARG A 2 4.42 64.05 -46.70
CA ARG A 2 3.35 63.06 -46.42
C ARG A 2 3.72 62.27 -45.15
N LYS A 3 3.02 62.48 -44.05
CA LYS A 3 3.20 61.73 -42.82
C LYS A 3 2.53 60.38 -42.92
N ILE A 4 3.29 59.29 -42.92
CA ILE A 4 2.81 57.93 -42.83
C ILE A 4 2.60 57.62 -41.36
N VAL A 5 1.35 57.36 -40.96
CA VAL A 5 0.98 56.87 -39.64
C VAL A 5 0.96 55.33 -39.69
N LEU A 6 1.94 54.70 -39.01
CA LEU A 6 2.06 53.24 -38.89
C LEU A 6 1.18 52.82 -37.70
N ILE A 7 0.01 52.17 -38.01
CA ILE A 7 -0.84 51.59 -37.00
C ILE A 7 -0.31 50.18 -36.68
N ALA A 8 0.31 50.03 -35.51
CA ALA A 8 0.74 48.73 -34.99
C ALA A 8 -0.46 48.00 -34.35
N THR A 9 -0.99 47.01 -35.07
CA THR A 9 -2.03 46.13 -34.55
C THR A 9 -1.43 45.10 -33.59
N LEU A 10 -1.61 45.30 -32.31
CA LEU A 10 -1.26 44.32 -31.26
C LEU A 10 -2.27 43.16 -31.27
N PHE A 11 -1.86 42.03 -31.79
CA PHE A 11 -2.59 40.76 -31.65
C PHE A 11 -2.42 40.24 -30.22
N PHE A 12 -3.41 40.40 -29.38
CA PHE A 12 -3.50 39.70 -28.11
C PHE A 12 -3.82 38.22 -28.39
N VAL A 13 -2.80 37.39 -28.41
CA VAL A 13 -2.97 35.92 -28.37
C VAL A 13 -3.35 35.58 -26.93
N SER A 14 -4.65 35.56 -26.65
CA SER A 14 -5.19 35.01 -25.41
C SER A 14 -5.02 33.49 -25.43
N CYS A 15 -3.95 33.00 -24.80
CA CYS A 15 -3.83 31.58 -24.48
C CYS A 15 -4.89 31.19 -23.46
N ASN A 16 -6.04 30.76 -23.91
CA ASN A 16 -7.11 30.25 -23.07
C ASN A 16 -6.75 28.80 -22.64
N ASN A 17 -5.77 28.67 -21.75
CA ASN A 17 -5.45 27.43 -21.06
C ASN A 17 -6.55 27.18 -20.02
N ASN A 18 -7.70 26.69 -20.46
CA ASN A 18 -8.74 26.13 -19.61
C ASN A 18 -8.25 24.84 -18.94
N THR A 19 -7.23 24.93 -18.08
CA THR A 19 -6.84 23.87 -17.18
C THR A 19 -7.95 23.71 -16.15
N LYS A 20 -8.83 22.73 -16.38
CA LYS A 20 -9.90 22.39 -15.46
C LYS A 20 -9.28 22.04 -14.11
N ILE A 21 -9.43 22.92 -13.12
CA ILE A 21 -8.95 22.67 -11.76
C ILE A 21 -9.76 21.52 -11.18
N LEU A 22 -9.14 20.37 -10.99
CA LEU A 22 -9.77 19.22 -10.38
C LEU A 22 -9.71 19.33 -8.85
N LEU A 23 -10.82 19.04 -8.22
CA LEU A 23 -10.88 18.95 -6.76
C LEU A 23 -10.04 17.75 -6.25
N ALA A 24 -9.61 17.83 -4.99
CA ALA A 24 -8.89 16.73 -4.36
C ALA A 24 -9.77 15.47 -4.29
N SER A 25 -9.17 14.33 -4.60
CA SER A 25 -9.84 13.03 -4.40
C SER A 25 -9.95 12.69 -2.92
N SER A 26 -10.93 11.83 -2.59
CA SER A 26 -11.25 11.40 -1.22
C SER A 26 -11.34 9.87 -1.12
N GLY A 27 -11.49 9.39 0.09
CA GLY A 27 -11.70 7.97 0.41
C GLY A 27 -10.60 7.34 1.25
N ASN A 28 -10.92 6.18 1.81
CA ASN A 28 -10.00 5.37 2.60
C ASN A 28 -8.95 4.70 1.70
N LEU A 29 -7.82 4.31 2.29
CA LEU A 29 -6.85 3.47 1.59
C LEU A 29 -7.46 2.09 1.33
N ASN A 30 -7.11 1.51 0.17
CA ASN A 30 -7.56 0.19 -0.26
C ASN A 30 -9.09 0.06 -0.39
N GLU A 31 -9.82 1.15 -0.58
CA GLU A 31 -11.24 1.16 -0.88
C GLU A 31 -11.47 1.54 -2.35
N ILE A 32 -12.26 0.73 -3.05
CA ILE A 32 -12.59 0.91 -4.47
C ILE A 32 -14.08 1.17 -4.60
N SER A 33 -14.44 2.26 -5.26
CA SER A 33 -15.81 2.51 -5.70
C SER A 33 -16.06 1.81 -7.02
N VAL A 34 -17.01 0.88 -7.06
CA VAL A 34 -17.35 0.11 -8.27
C VAL A 34 -18.67 0.63 -8.80
N VAL A 35 -18.61 1.36 -9.91
CA VAL A 35 -19.78 1.90 -10.61
C VAL A 35 -20.31 0.81 -11.53
N VAL A 36 -21.45 0.22 -11.17
CA VAL A 36 -22.00 -0.95 -11.86
C VAL A 36 -23.51 -1.06 -11.59
N GLU A 37 -24.26 -1.47 -12.58
CA GLU A 37 -25.72 -1.74 -12.44
C GLU A 37 -25.98 -2.84 -11.41
N ASP A 38 -27.08 -2.72 -10.67
CA ASP A 38 -27.44 -3.63 -9.57
C ASP A 38 -27.49 -5.08 -10.05
N GLN A 39 -28.10 -5.35 -11.22
CA GLN A 39 -28.20 -6.68 -11.79
C GLN A 39 -26.82 -7.32 -12.09
N LEU A 40 -25.85 -6.53 -12.60
CA LEU A 40 -24.50 -7.04 -12.88
C LEU A 40 -23.73 -7.27 -11.59
N TRP A 41 -23.95 -6.40 -10.57
CA TRP A 41 -23.31 -6.53 -9.25
C TRP A 41 -23.76 -7.80 -8.52
N GLU A 42 -25.05 -8.08 -8.48
CA GLU A 42 -25.62 -9.27 -7.86
C GLU A 42 -25.33 -10.55 -8.66
N GLY A 43 -25.03 -10.41 -9.95
CA GLY A 43 -24.73 -11.49 -10.88
C GLY A 43 -23.28 -11.97 -10.89
N SER A 44 -22.92 -12.60 -12.00
CA SER A 44 -21.59 -13.20 -12.20
C SER A 44 -20.45 -12.16 -12.28
N VAL A 45 -20.73 -10.94 -12.75
CA VAL A 45 -19.75 -9.86 -12.87
C VAL A 45 -19.30 -9.39 -11.47
N GLY A 46 -20.24 -9.14 -10.54
CA GLY A 46 -19.93 -8.76 -9.17
C GLY A 46 -19.18 -9.83 -8.40
N LYS A 47 -19.56 -11.12 -8.60
CA LYS A 47 -18.81 -12.26 -8.04
C LYS A 47 -17.36 -12.26 -8.54
N GLU A 48 -17.15 -12.05 -9.84
CA GLU A 48 -15.79 -12.03 -10.40
C GLU A 48 -14.97 -10.82 -9.94
N LEU A 49 -15.58 -9.63 -9.84
CA LEU A 49 -14.93 -8.46 -9.25
C LEU A 49 -14.44 -8.75 -7.82
N THR A 50 -15.29 -9.37 -7.00
CA THR A 50 -14.94 -9.77 -5.63
C THR A 50 -13.82 -10.82 -5.63
N ASN A 51 -13.89 -11.82 -6.46
CA ASN A 51 -12.86 -12.87 -6.58
C ASN A 51 -11.49 -12.30 -6.99
N ILE A 52 -11.45 -11.28 -7.84
CA ILE A 52 -10.20 -10.67 -8.31
C ILE A 52 -9.67 -9.66 -7.30
N LEU A 53 -10.53 -8.73 -6.81
CA LEU A 53 -10.11 -7.52 -6.11
C LEU A 53 -10.18 -7.66 -4.58
N SER A 54 -11.06 -8.51 -4.07
CA SER A 54 -11.22 -8.75 -2.63
C SER A 54 -10.60 -10.08 -2.18
N LYS A 55 -9.62 -10.61 -2.92
CA LYS A 55 -8.88 -11.79 -2.48
C LYS A 55 -8.33 -11.58 -1.08
N PRO A 56 -8.42 -12.60 -0.20
CA PRO A 56 -7.80 -12.52 1.12
C PRO A 56 -6.31 -12.21 1.03
N ILE A 57 -5.85 -11.33 1.89
CA ILE A 57 -4.42 -11.04 2.04
C ILE A 57 -3.78 -12.18 2.80
N TYR A 58 -2.74 -12.77 2.24
CA TYR A 58 -1.98 -13.81 2.91
C TYR A 58 -1.08 -13.24 4.02
N GLY A 59 -0.97 -13.97 5.15
CA GLY A 59 -0.16 -13.56 6.29
C GLY A 59 -0.91 -12.72 7.32
N LEU A 60 -2.25 -12.71 7.25
CA LEU A 60 -3.11 -12.15 8.28
C LEU A 60 -3.78 -13.27 9.09
N PRO A 61 -3.97 -13.10 10.43
CA PRO A 61 -4.61 -14.11 11.27
C PRO A 61 -6.09 -14.31 10.96
N GLN A 62 -6.71 -13.30 10.37
CA GLN A 62 -8.09 -13.33 9.87
C GLN A 62 -8.10 -13.00 8.39
N GLN A 63 -9.07 -13.52 7.67
CA GLN A 63 -9.21 -13.19 6.24
C GLN A 63 -9.68 -11.76 6.09
N GLU A 64 -8.81 -10.91 5.57
CA GLU A 64 -9.11 -9.52 5.23
C GLU A 64 -8.93 -9.32 3.73
N PRO A 65 -9.83 -8.57 3.06
CA PRO A 65 -9.77 -8.39 1.61
C PRO A 65 -8.60 -7.49 1.20
N LEU A 66 -8.02 -7.76 0.03
CA LEU A 66 -7.00 -6.91 -0.57
C LEU A 66 -7.52 -5.49 -0.80
N PHE A 67 -8.73 -5.37 -1.33
CA PHE A 67 -9.46 -4.12 -1.45
C PHE A 67 -10.90 -4.29 -0.96
N LYS A 68 -11.41 -3.27 -0.28
CA LYS A 68 -12.84 -3.15 0.04
C LYS A 68 -13.57 -2.60 -1.16
N LEU A 69 -14.58 -3.29 -1.62
CA LEU A 69 -15.41 -2.85 -2.74
C LEU A 69 -16.68 -2.19 -2.21
N ARG A 70 -17.01 -1.03 -2.78
CA ARG A 70 -18.26 -0.33 -2.55
C ARG A 70 -18.97 -0.14 -3.87
N GLN A 71 -20.10 -0.84 -4.06
CA GLN A 71 -20.95 -0.63 -5.22
C GLN A 71 -21.56 0.77 -5.23
N ILE A 72 -21.68 1.34 -6.41
CA ILE A 72 -22.36 2.58 -6.71
C ILE A 72 -23.18 2.38 -7.99
N PRO A 73 -24.52 2.38 -7.92
CA PRO A 73 -25.33 2.34 -9.12
C PRO A 73 -25.05 3.54 -10.02
N PRO A 74 -24.97 3.37 -11.36
CA PRO A 74 -24.65 4.47 -12.28
C PRO A 74 -25.56 5.69 -12.13
N ARG A 75 -26.85 5.50 -11.81
CA ARG A 75 -27.85 6.57 -11.62
C ARG A 75 -27.49 7.56 -10.50
N VAL A 76 -26.70 7.12 -9.49
CA VAL A 76 -26.26 7.97 -8.37
C VAL A 76 -24.80 8.38 -8.46
N PHE A 77 -24.10 8.00 -9.54
CA PHE A 77 -22.71 8.33 -9.74
C PHE A 77 -22.53 9.77 -10.22
N SER A 78 -22.70 10.73 -9.30
CA SER A 78 -22.57 12.16 -9.56
C SER A 78 -22.02 12.91 -8.33
N GLY A 79 -21.67 14.18 -8.49
CA GLY A 79 -21.28 15.07 -7.40
C GLY A 79 -20.10 14.51 -6.57
N PHE A 80 -20.30 14.40 -5.25
CA PHE A 80 -19.26 13.99 -4.31
C PHE A 80 -18.75 12.56 -4.57
N VAL A 81 -19.61 11.65 -5.02
CA VAL A 81 -19.24 10.24 -5.22
C VAL A 81 -18.19 10.07 -6.31
N THR A 82 -18.17 10.97 -7.30
CA THR A 82 -17.17 10.97 -8.38
C THR A 82 -15.76 11.30 -7.90
N LYS A 83 -15.61 11.84 -6.67
CA LYS A 83 -14.31 12.20 -6.09
C LYS A 83 -13.58 11.03 -5.44
N SER A 84 -14.15 9.82 -5.42
CA SER A 84 -13.47 8.62 -4.94
C SER A 84 -12.12 8.45 -5.62
N ARG A 85 -11.06 8.17 -4.84
CA ARG A 85 -9.68 8.10 -5.38
C ARG A 85 -9.48 6.96 -6.37
N THR A 86 -10.09 5.81 -6.10
CA THR A 86 -10.04 4.64 -6.99
C THR A 86 -11.46 4.26 -7.39
N ILE A 87 -11.69 4.25 -8.69
CA ILE A 87 -12.99 3.93 -9.28
C ILE A 87 -12.82 2.85 -10.34
N ILE A 88 -13.70 1.86 -10.32
CA ILE A 88 -13.88 0.91 -11.43
C ILE A 88 -15.28 1.15 -11.99
N ILE A 89 -15.39 1.37 -13.29
CA ILE A 89 -16.66 1.57 -13.99
C ILE A 89 -16.88 0.36 -14.89
N ILE A 90 -18.00 -0.31 -14.73
CA ILE A 90 -18.44 -1.40 -15.59
C ILE A 90 -19.48 -0.84 -16.57
N GLU A 91 -19.14 -0.87 -17.85
CA GLU A 91 -20.03 -0.41 -18.93
C GLU A 91 -20.58 -1.63 -19.67
N ASN A 92 -21.89 -1.85 -19.54
CA ASN A 92 -22.61 -2.85 -20.32
C ASN A 92 -23.02 -2.31 -21.70
N ASN A 93 -23.35 -3.18 -22.64
CA ASN A 93 -23.77 -2.83 -24.00
C ASN A 93 -22.76 -1.97 -24.78
N LYS A 94 -21.47 -2.08 -24.48
CA LYS A 94 -20.38 -1.42 -25.20
C LYS A 94 -19.35 -2.43 -25.68
N GLN A 95 -18.63 -2.06 -26.73
CA GLN A 95 -17.54 -2.88 -27.25
C GLN A 95 -16.55 -3.28 -26.14
N LYS A 96 -16.14 -4.54 -26.17
CA LYS A 96 -15.19 -5.14 -25.23
C LYS A 96 -13.89 -4.34 -25.17
N ASN A 97 -13.58 -3.76 -24.01
CA ASN A 97 -12.39 -2.93 -23.81
C ASN A 97 -12.06 -2.73 -22.33
N THR A 98 -10.78 -2.47 -22.03
CA THR A 98 -10.32 -2.02 -20.70
C THR A 98 -9.45 -0.78 -20.82
N ARG A 99 -9.87 0.32 -20.20
CA ARG A 99 -9.21 1.64 -20.25
C ARG A 99 -8.78 2.10 -18.87
N LEU A 100 -7.62 2.73 -18.80
CA LEU A 100 -7.13 3.42 -17.61
C LEU A 100 -7.19 4.93 -17.84
N LEU A 101 -7.88 5.64 -16.98
CA LEU A 101 -8.01 7.10 -17.00
C LEU A 101 -7.46 7.65 -15.69
N LEU A 102 -6.60 8.65 -15.78
CA LEU A 102 -6.07 9.32 -14.61
C LEU A 102 -6.72 10.68 -14.44
N ASN A 103 -7.06 11.04 -13.19
CA ASN A 103 -7.58 12.37 -12.84
C ASN A 103 -8.83 12.77 -13.67
N LYS A 104 -9.76 11.84 -13.87
CA LYS A 104 -10.96 12.12 -14.68
C LYS A 104 -11.94 13.08 -13.99
N TYR A 105 -12.17 12.90 -12.69
CA TYR A 105 -13.16 13.67 -11.90
C TYR A 105 -12.52 14.40 -10.73
N ALA A 106 -11.38 13.92 -10.23
CA ALA A 106 -10.65 14.48 -9.09
C ALA A 106 -9.16 14.19 -9.23
N SER A 107 -8.29 14.77 -8.40
CA SER A 107 -6.86 14.53 -8.45
C SER A 107 -6.27 14.37 -7.02
N PRO A 108 -5.38 13.37 -6.80
CA PRO A 108 -5.02 12.26 -7.68
C PRO A 108 -6.13 11.20 -7.77
N GLN A 109 -6.43 10.68 -8.95
CA GLN A 109 -7.49 9.69 -9.13
C GLN A 109 -7.10 8.64 -10.16
N THR A 110 -7.47 7.39 -9.90
CA THR A 110 -7.34 6.26 -10.82
C THR A 110 -8.74 5.76 -11.17
N VAL A 111 -9.11 5.84 -12.44
CA VAL A 111 -10.38 5.33 -12.96
C VAL A 111 -10.09 4.23 -13.96
N ILE A 112 -10.65 3.05 -13.75
CA ILE A 112 -10.53 1.89 -14.64
C ILE A 112 -11.91 1.63 -15.21
N VAL A 113 -12.04 1.62 -16.53
CA VAL A 113 -13.30 1.34 -17.22
C VAL A 113 -13.16 -0.01 -17.89
N VAL A 114 -14.08 -0.92 -17.58
CA VAL A 114 -14.17 -2.25 -18.21
C VAL A 114 -15.51 -2.34 -18.90
N SER A 115 -15.52 -2.66 -20.19
CA SER A 115 -16.73 -2.72 -21.01
C SER A 115 -16.85 -4.03 -21.76
N GLY A 116 -18.09 -4.40 -22.07
CA GLY A 116 -18.46 -5.56 -22.90
C GLY A 116 -19.94 -5.50 -23.28
N THR A 117 -20.33 -6.25 -24.31
CA THR A 117 -21.75 -6.36 -24.72
C THR A 117 -22.49 -7.41 -23.90
N THR A 118 -21.76 -8.31 -23.24
CA THR A 118 -22.30 -9.36 -22.38
C THR A 118 -21.53 -9.45 -21.07
N SER A 119 -22.15 -10.01 -20.04
CA SER A 119 -21.48 -10.32 -18.77
C SER A 119 -20.24 -11.19 -18.96
N ARG A 120 -20.26 -12.11 -19.91
CA ARG A 120 -19.11 -12.99 -20.23
C ARG A 120 -17.93 -12.17 -20.76
N GLU A 121 -18.15 -11.25 -21.68
CA GLU A 121 -17.09 -10.38 -22.20
C GLU A 121 -16.48 -9.49 -21.13
N ILE A 122 -17.32 -8.92 -20.24
CA ILE A 122 -16.85 -8.12 -19.11
C ILE A 122 -15.96 -8.97 -18.18
N ILE A 123 -16.39 -10.20 -17.86
CA ILE A 123 -15.63 -11.12 -17.03
C ILE A 123 -14.29 -11.49 -17.68
N ASP A 124 -14.29 -11.77 -18.99
CA ASP A 124 -13.08 -12.10 -19.73
C ASP A 124 -12.07 -10.92 -19.69
N GLU A 125 -12.54 -9.68 -19.86
CA GLU A 125 -11.71 -8.47 -19.75
C GLU A 125 -11.17 -8.29 -18.31
N LEU A 126 -11.99 -8.49 -17.30
CA LEU A 126 -11.56 -8.45 -15.89
C LEU A 126 -10.46 -9.47 -15.61
N LYS A 127 -10.63 -10.73 -16.04
CA LYS A 127 -9.64 -11.79 -15.87
C LYS A 127 -8.35 -11.50 -16.62
N LYS A 128 -8.45 -11.15 -17.89
CA LYS A 128 -7.32 -10.83 -18.76
C LYS A 128 -6.46 -9.71 -18.19
N HIS A 129 -7.07 -8.67 -17.63
CA HIS A 129 -6.38 -7.48 -17.14
C HIS A 129 -6.21 -7.45 -15.61
N SER A 130 -6.64 -8.48 -14.87
CA SER A 130 -6.67 -8.53 -13.41
C SER A 130 -5.36 -8.11 -12.75
N LYS A 131 -4.24 -8.68 -13.18
CA LYS A 131 -2.91 -8.37 -12.64
C LYS A 131 -2.51 -6.90 -12.87
N LYS A 132 -2.80 -6.35 -14.06
CA LYS A 132 -2.52 -4.95 -14.41
C LYS A 132 -3.38 -4.00 -13.59
N ILE A 133 -4.67 -4.31 -13.42
CA ILE A 133 -5.62 -3.56 -12.60
C ILE A 133 -5.14 -3.51 -11.15
N ILE A 134 -4.89 -4.65 -10.53
CA ILE A 134 -4.42 -4.74 -9.14
C ILE A 134 -3.12 -3.94 -8.93
N ASN A 135 -2.15 -4.09 -9.83
CA ASN A 135 -0.88 -3.39 -9.71
C ASN A 135 -1.04 -1.87 -9.82
N LYS A 136 -1.89 -1.38 -10.73
CA LYS A 136 -2.16 0.05 -10.87
C LYS A 136 -2.83 0.65 -9.65
N ILE A 137 -3.79 -0.07 -9.07
CA ILE A 137 -4.44 0.35 -7.83
C ILE A 137 -3.43 0.37 -6.68
N LYS A 138 -2.63 -0.68 -6.51
CA LYS A 138 -1.58 -0.74 -5.47
C LYS A 138 -0.57 0.41 -5.60
N GLU A 139 -0.09 0.70 -6.82
CA GLU A 139 0.81 1.82 -7.06
C GLU A 139 0.18 3.16 -6.63
N ALA A 140 -1.09 3.38 -6.96
CA ALA A 140 -1.81 4.58 -6.58
C ALA A 140 -2.01 4.69 -5.06
N GLU A 141 -2.37 3.58 -4.39
CA GLU A 141 -2.57 3.55 -2.94
C GLU A 141 -1.25 3.74 -2.17
N ILE A 142 -0.13 3.17 -2.65
CA ILE A 142 1.20 3.42 -2.07
C ILE A 142 1.58 4.90 -2.21
N LYS A 143 1.37 5.52 -3.38
CA LYS A 143 1.64 6.95 -3.58
C LYS A 143 0.80 7.82 -2.64
N GLU A 144 -0.46 7.49 -2.47
CA GLU A 144 -1.34 8.19 -1.55
C GLU A 144 -0.90 8.02 -0.09
N LYS A 145 -0.53 6.80 0.31
CA LYS A 145 0.02 6.54 1.65
C LYS A 145 1.28 7.36 1.90
N GLN A 146 2.21 7.40 0.94
CA GLN A 146 3.41 8.25 1.00
C GLN A 146 3.08 9.73 1.07
N ARG A 147 2.09 10.22 0.30
CA ARG A 147 1.62 11.60 0.36
C ARG A 147 1.08 11.96 1.75
N ARG A 148 0.30 11.06 2.36
CA ARG A 148 -0.22 11.24 3.73
C ARG A 148 0.91 11.26 4.76
N ILE A 149 1.90 10.38 4.63
CA ILE A 149 3.09 10.34 5.49
C ILE A 149 3.82 11.69 5.45
N ARG A 150 4.03 12.25 4.25
CA ARG A 150 4.75 13.53 4.07
C ARG A 150 4.06 14.74 4.67
N LYS A 151 2.77 14.66 5.05
CA LYS A 151 2.07 15.76 5.72
C LYS A 151 2.58 16.05 7.14
N SER A 152 3.14 15.05 7.80
CA SER A 152 3.67 15.17 9.16
C SER A 152 4.79 14.16 9.36
N LEU A 153 6.00 14.53 8.97
CA LEU A 153 7.19 13.67 9.07
C LEU A 153 7.79 13.74 10.47
N SER A 154 8.37 12.65 10.90
CA SER A 154 9.20 12.60 12.11
C SER A 154 10.51 13.37 11.90
N ASN A 155 10.92 14.11 12.93
CA ASN A 155 12.22 14.81 12.99
C ASN A 155 13.32 13.93 13.61
N SER A 156 13.05 12.67 13.92
CA SER A 156 14.03 11.79 14.53
C SER A 156 15.14 11.40 13.55
N HIS A 157 16.38 11.57 13.97
CA HIS A 157 17.58 11.17 13.24
C HIS A 157 18.09 9.77 13.59
N ALA A 158 17.35 8.97 14.39
CA ALA A 158 17.81 7.68 14.88
C ALA A 158 18.24 6.72 13.75
N LEU A 159 17.49 6.64 12.65
CA LEU A 159 17.81 5.77 11.52
C LEU A 159 19.03 6.27 10.73
N ASP A 160 19.17 7.57 10.57
CA ASP A 160 20.32 8.17 9.90
C ASP A 160 21.59 8.01 10.75
N SER A 161 21.50 8.26 12.03
CA SER A 161 22.64 8.14 12.97
C SER A 161 23.20 6.72 13.00
N ILE A 162 22.33 5.72 13.08
CA ILE A 162 22.74 4.30 13.26
C ILE A 162 23.05 3.62 11.93
N PHE A 163 22.19 3.81 10.92
CA PHE A 163 22.25 3.02 9.69
C PHE A 163 22.70 3.83 8.47
N LYS A 164 22.83 5.15 8.58
CA LYS A 164 23.08 6.06 7.45
C LYS A 164 22.04 5.86 6.33
N ILE A 165 20.78 5.72 6.74
CA ILE A 165 19.65 5.61 5.81
C ILE A 165 18.62 6.69 6.11
N LYS A 166 17.95 7.15 5.05
CA LYS A 166 16.80 8.04 5.15
C LYS A 166 15.53 7.24 4.92
N LEU A 167 14.65 7.21 5.92
CA LEU A 167 13.32 6.62 5.87
C LEU A 167 12.30 7.65 6.33
N ASP A 168 11.37 7.99 5.46
CA ASP A 168 10.25 8.89 5.79
C ASP A 168 9.17 8.11 6.55
N TYR A 169 8.85 8.53 7.78
CA TYR A 169 7.77 7.96 8.57
C TYR A 169 7.02 9.07 9.35
N PRO A 170 5.74 8.84 9.70
CA PRO A 170 4.93 9.87 10.36
C PRO A 170 5.45 10.21 11.76
N SER A 171 5.31 11.48 12.15
CA SER A 171 5.69 12.01 13.48
C SER A 171 4.95 11.34 14.65
N ILE A 172 3.80 10.69 14.38
CA ILE A 172 3.07 9.92 15.39
C ILE A 172 3.81 8.67 15.88
N TYR A 173 4.87 8.23 15.16
CA TYR A 173 5.73 7.17 15.65
C TYR A 173 6.79 7.73 16.59
N ARG A 174 6.84 7.19 17.80
CA ARG A 174 7.93 7.44 18.74
C ARG A 174 9.05 6.42 18.58
N VAL A 175 10.26 6.80 18.92
CA VAL A 175 11.40 5.88 19.05
C VAL A 175 11.22 5.13 20.38
N ALA A 176 10.94 3.83 20.29
CA ALA A 176 10.70 2.97 21.47
C ALA A 176 12.00 2.41 22.05
N ALA A 177 12.98 2.09 21.18
CA ALA A 177 14.31 1.66 21.59
C ALA A 177 15.34 1.96 20.49
N VAL A 178 16.57 2.20 20.92
CA VAL A 178 17.75 2.40 20.06
C VAL A 178 18.93 1.62 20.62
N ASP A 179 19.67 0.96 19.74
CA ASP A 179 20.96 0.32 20.07
C ASP A 179 21.88 0.40 18.82
N ARG A 180 23.14 -0.04 18.92
CA ARG A 180 24.15 0.07 17.85
C ARG A 180 23.70 -0.44 16.47
N ASN A 181 22.89 -1.48 16.44
CA ASN A 181 22.40 -2.13 15.20
C ASN A 181 20.89 -2.34 15.19
N PHE A 182 20.15 -1.53 15.99
CA PHE A 182 18.73 -1.71 16.17
C PHE A 182 18.03 -0.40 16.48
N VAL A 183 16.93 -0.13 15.79
CA VAL A 183 15.99 0.98 16.08
C VAL A 183 14.57 0.43 16.05
N TRP A 184 13.78 0.70 17.09
CA TRP A 184 12.38 0.34 17.14
C TRP A 184 11.52 1.60 17.19
N LEU A 185 10.66 1.74 16.17
CA LEU A 185 9.65 2.77 16.04
C LEU A 185 8.30 2.18 16.39
N ARG A 186 7.51 2.88 17.21
CA ARG A 186 6.21 2.42 17.66
C ARG A 186 5.17 3.53 17.57
N LYS A 187 4.00 3.18 17.05
CA LYS A 187 2.78 3.99 17.08
C LYS A 187 1.74 3.25 17.89
N ASP A 188 1.28 3.85 18.97
CA ASP A 188 0.15 3.32 19.74
C ASP A 188 -1.17 3.68 19.04
N THR A 189 -2.15 2.79 19.10
CA THR A 189 -3.50 2.94 18.55
C THR A 189 -4.51 2.69 19.68
N LYS A 190 -5.79 2.97 19.42
CA LYS A 190 -6.85 2.74 20.43
C LYS A 190 -6.92 1.29 20.92
N SER A 191 -6.59 0.32 20.06
CA SER A 191 -6.72 -1.12 20.33
C SER A 191 -5.40 -1.88 20.32
N GLY A 192 -4.25 -1.20 20.24
CA GLY A 192 -2.97 -1.89 20.16
C GLY A 192 -1.82 -1.04 19.68
N SER A 193 -0.96 -1.56 18.81
CA SER A 193 0.20 -0.83 18.28
C SER A 193 0.61 -1.26 16.88
N VAL A 194 1.18 -0.33 16.14
CA VAL A 194 1.85 -0.57 14.86
C VAL A 194 3.32 -0.28 15.06
N ASN A 195 4.17 -1.21 14.68
CA ASN A 195 5.58 -1.21 15.00
C ASN A 195 6.42 -1.37 13.72
N LEU A 196 7.59 -0.76 13.72
CA LEU A 196 8.63 -0.96 12.72
C LEU A 196 9.97 -1.07 13.44
N SER A 197 10.62 -2.22 13.37
CA SER A 197 12.02 -2.33 13.78
C SER A 197 12.91 -2.35 12.56
N VAL A 198 14.05 -1.67 12.68
CA VAL A 198 15.11 -1.66 11.67
C VAL A 198 16.37 -2.19 12.33
N PHE A 199 17.00 -3.16 11.71
CA PHE A 199 18.25 -3.73 12.20
C PHE A 199 19.13 -4.22 11.04
N GLN A 200 20.39 -4.49 11.32
CA GLN A 200 21.34 -4.93 10.30
C GLN A 200 22.19 -6.11 10.76
N THR A 201 22.65 -6.88 9.79
CA THR A 201 23.66 -7.92 9.98
C THR A 201 24.74 -7.82 8.90
N PRO A 202 25.96 -8.31 9.12
CA PRO A 202 26.96 -8.39 8.06
C PRO A 202 26.46 -9.20 6.86
N LEU A 203 26.83 -8.75 5.66
CA LEU A 203 26.55 -9.49 4.44
C LEU A 203 27.41 -10.75 4.40
N LYS A 204 26.75 -11.91 4.41
CA LYS A 204 27.44 -13.21 4.29
C LYS A 204 27.27 -13.76 2.88
N LYS A 205 28.26 -14.51 2.37
CA LYS A 205 28.24 -15.15 1.05
C LYS A 205 27.05 -16.10 0.83
N ASN A 206 26.45 -16.60 1.89
CA ASN A 206 25.33 -17.53 1.82
C ASN A 206 24.01 -16.82 1.52
N LYS A 207 23.33 -17.23 0.46
CA LYS A 207 22.02 -16.71 0.03
C LYS A 207 20.99 -16.72 1.17
N LEU A 208 20.28 -15.61 1.35
CA LEU A 208 19.14 -15.52 2.25
C LEU A 208 18.00 -16.43 1.79
N ASN A 209 17.33 -17.03 2.74
CA ASN A 209 16.09 -17.78 2.55
C ASN A 209 15.17 -17.54 3.75
N THR A 210 13.93 -18.05 3.68
CA THR A 210 12.93 -17.86 4.73
C THR A 210 13.47 -18.28 6.10
N LYS A 211 14.07 -19.46 6.22
CA LYS A 211 14.58 -19.98 7.50
C LYS A 211 15.62 -19.03 8.13
N LYS A 212 16.59 -18.56 7.34
CA LYS A 212 17.63 -17.64 7.83
C LYS A 212 17.05 -16.30 8.25
N ILE A 213 16.11 -15.73 7.46
CA ILE A 213 15.46 -14.47 7.78
C ILE A 213 14.69 -14.60 9.11
N ILE A 214 13.93 -15.66 9.29
CA ILE A 214 13.17 -15.93 10.52
C ILE A 214 14.12 -16.13 11.71
N THR A 215 15.19 -16.93 11.55
CA THR A 215 16.18 -17.13 12.63
C THR A 215 16.80 -15.81 13.08
N ILE A 216 17.19 -14.94 12.14
CA ILE A 216 17.76 -13.62 12.46
C ILE A 216 16.72 -12.75 13.14
N ARG A 217 15.50 -12.67 12.57
CA ARG A 217 14.37 -11.91 13.12
C ARG A 217 14.09 -12.31 14.56
N ASP A 218 13.91 -13.60 14.82
CA ASP A 218 13.58 -14.13 16.15
C ASP A 218 14.70 -13.92 17.16
N SER A 219 15.97 -14.05 16.75
CA SER A 219 17.11 -13.75 17.60
C SER A 219 17.14 -12.28 18.04
N VAL A 220 16.91 -11.35 17.07
CA VAL A 220 16.85 -9.90 17.38
C VAL A 220 15.64 -9.57 18.23
N SER A 221 14.48 -10.10 17.88
CA SER A 221 13.22 -9.84 18.62
C SER A 221 13.32 -10.32 20.07
N LYS A 222 13.87 -11.51 20.30
CA LYS A 222 14.07 -12.04 21.66
C LYS A 222 14.93 -11.12 22.53
N GLN A 223 15.95 -10.50 21.95
CA GLN A 223 16.87 -9.65 22.69
C GLN A 223 16.39 -8.21 22.86
N LYS A 224 15.61 -7.68 21.90
CA LYS A 224 15.34 -6.24 21.77
C LYS A 224 13.87 -5.87 21.89
N ILE A 225 12.95 -6.83 21.79
CA ILE A 225 11.50 -6.59 21.86
C ILE A 225 10.93 -7.47 22.99
N PRO A 226 10.96 -6.99 24.23
CA PRO A 226 10.41 -7.74 25.37
C PRO A 226 8.89 -7.86 25.24
N GLY A 227 8.36 -8.95 25.77
CA GLY A 227 6.92 -9.08 25.99
C GLY A 227 6.44 -8.29 27.21
N PRO A 228 5.15 -8.36 27.52
CA PRO A 228 4.54 -7.57 28.61
C PRO A 228 4.97 -7.99 30.01
N THR A 229 5.49 -9.20 30.20
CA THR A 229 5.96 -9.73 31.50
C THR A 229 7.38 -10.24 31.40
N LYS A 230 8.04 -10.43 32.56
CA LYS A 230 9.42 -11.00 32.61
C LYS A 230 9.47 -12.33 31.86
N GLU A 231 10.60 -12.60 31.20
CA GLU A 231 10.87 -13.84 30.43
C GLU A 231 9.97 -14.06 29.22
N THR A 232 9.17 -13.08 28.84
CA THR A 232 8.37 -13.14 27.63
C THR A 232 9.02 -12.29 26.53
N TYR A 233 8.94 -12.76 25.28
CA TYR A 233 9.55 -12.10 24.12
C TYR A 233 8.82 -12.43 22.83
N MET A 234 8.96 -11.57 21.84
CA MET A 234 8.39 -11.79 20.52
C MET A 234 9.19 -12.82 19.72
N SER A 235 8.48 -13.73 19.06
CA SER A 235 9.03 -14.69 18.10
C SER A 235 8.07 -14.91 16.94
N THR A 236 8.52 -15.62 15.92
CA THR A 236 7.64 -16.04 14.82
C THR A 236 6.76 -17.20 15.26
N GLU A 237 5.44 -17.10 14.96
CA GLU A 237 4.50 -18.22 15.11
C GLU A 237 4.81 -19.31 14.09
N THR A 238 5.08 -20.52 14.54
CA THR A 238 5.59 -21.61 13.71
C THR A 238 4.50 -22.45 13.06
N GLN A 239 3.28 -22.44 13.59
CA GLN A 239 2.14 -23.15 13.00
C GLN A 239 1.71 -22.52 11.67
N TYR A 240 1.93 -21.23 11.51
CA TYR A 240 1.69 -20.50 10.26
C TYR A 240 2.99 -20.38 9.46
N LYS A 241 3.09 -21.15 8.38
CA LYS A 241 4.31 -21.15 7.54
C LYS A 241 4.50 -19.78 6.90
N PRO A 242 5.60 -19.05 7.22
CA PRO A 242 5.88 -17.78 6.58
C PRO A 242 6.11 -17.94 5.07
N ILE A 243 5.62 -17.00 4.28
CA ILE A 243 5.87 -16.94 2.83
C ILE A 243 7.00 -15.97 2.51
N LEU A 244 7.78 -16.32 1.49
CA LEU A 244 8.85 -15.49 0.96
C LEU A 244 8.53 -15.09 -0.47
N VAL A 245 8.65 -13.78 -0.75
CA VAL A 245 8.44 -13.20 -2.07
C VAL A 245 9.67 -12.39 -2.45
N PRO A 246 10.31 -12.64 -3.60
CA PRO A 246 11.35 -11.76 -4.12
C PRO A 246 10.78 -10.35 -4.33
N THR A 247 11.52 -9.35 -3.87
CA THR A 247 11.09 -7.96 -3.97
C THR A 247 12.22 -7.03 -4.36
N LYS A 248 11.90 -5.77 -4.63
CA LYS A 248 12.87 -4.70 -4.86
C LYS A 248 12.45 -3.47 -4.07
N ILE A 249 13.40 -2.88 -3.37
CA ILE A 249 13.23 -1.56 -2.77
C ILE A 249 14.12 -0.59 -3.53
N ARG A 250 13.50 0.27 -4.35
CA ARG A 250 14.20 1.10 -5.35
C ARG A 250 15.07 0.21 -6.27
N LYS A 251 16.40 0.42 -6.29
CA LYS A 251 17.37 -0.35 -7.08
C LYS A 251 17.91 -1.61 -6.37
N HIS A 252 17.65 -1.75 -5.07
CA HIS A 252 18.21 -2.84 -4.28
C HIS A 252 17.33 -4.09 -4.37
N LYS A 253 17.96 -5.23 -4.64
CA LYS A 253 17.31 -6.55 -4.55
C LYS A 253 17.03 -6.86 -3.10
N GLY A 254 15.92 -7.51 -2.82
CA GLY A 254 15.55 -7.89 -1.48
C GLY A 254 14.55 -9.04 -1.46
N LEU A 255 14.23 -9.45 -0.26
CA LEU A 255 13.24 -10.49 0.02
C LEU A 255 12.19 -9.93 0.97
N GLU A 256 10.95 -10.25 0.71
CA GLU A 256 9.82 -9.96 1.58
C GLU A 256 9.35 -11.26 2.23
N VAL A 257 9.27 -11.29 3.56
CA VAL A 257 8.71 -12.41 4.31
C VAL A 257 7.49 -11.95 5.07
N ARG A 258 6.38 -12.66 4.94
CA ARG A 258 5.14 -12.44 5.68
C ARG A 258 4.81 -13.63 6.55
N GLY A 259 4.31 -13.37 7.74
CA GLY A 259 3.91 -14.41 8.68
C GLY A 259 3.21 -13.83 9.90
N LEU A 260 3.04 -14.68 10.90
CA LEU A 260 2.51 -14.29 12.20
C LEU A 260 3.61 -14.29 13.25
N TRP A 261 3.50 -13.38 14.19
CA TRP A 261 4.32 -13.34 15.40
C TRP A 261 3.48 -13.62 16.62
N GLU A 262 4.10 -14.12 17.65
CA GLU A 262 3.53 -14.38 18.96
C GLU A 262 4.46 -13.88 20.06
N VAL A 263 3.94 -13.68 21.26
CA VAL A 263 4.74 -13.55 22.47
C VAL A 263 4.79 -14.89 23.15
N LYS A 264 5.98 -15.46 23.35
CA LYS A 264 6.15 -16.73 24.06
C LYS A 264 5.61 -16.63 25.47
N LYS A 265 4.84 -17.63 25.89
CA LYS A 265 4.17 -17.75 27.18
C LYS A 265 3.05 -16.71 27.42
N GLN A 266 2.52 -16.07 26.33
CA GLN A 266 1.43 -15.09 26.42
C GLN A 266 0.47 -15.24 25.24
N PHE A 267 -0.81 -14.95 25.46
CA PHE A 267 -1.81 -14.92 24.40
C PHE A 267 -1.80 -13.55 23.69
N MET A 268 -0.71 -13.29 22.99
CA MET A 268 -0.49 -12.05 22.23
C MET A 268 0.23 -12.35 20.94
N GLY A 269 -0.29 -11.84 19.82
CA GLY A 269 0.28 -12.07 18.51
C GLY A 269 -0.34 -11.18 17.43
N GLY A 270 0.11 -11.35 16.18
CA GLY A 270 -0.38 -10.62 15.04
C GLY A 270 0.43 -10.85 13.77
N PRO A 271 0.13 -10.14 12.70
CA PRO A 271 0.88 -10.26 11.45
C PRO A 271 2.19 -9.48 11.51
N PHE A 272 3.17 -9.96 10.74
CA PHE A 272 4.39 -9.22 10.42
C PHE A 272 4.69 -9.26 8.92
N ILE A 273 5.44 -8.25 8.48
CA ILE A 273 6.08 -8.17 7.17
C ILE A 273 7.53 -7.75 7.37
N ASN A 274 8.45 -8.54 6.84
CA ASN A 274 9.88 -8.27 6.91
C ASN A 274 10.43 -8.04 5.50
N PHE A 275 11.14 -6.94 5.31
CA PHE A 275 11.92 -6.68 4.10
C PHE A 275 13.39 -6.80 4.44
N SER A 276 14.09 -7.73 3.78
CA SER A 276 15.53 -7.91 3.88
C SER A 276 16.19 -7.37 2.61
N VAL A 277 17.06 -6.38 2.75
CA VAL A 277 17.68 -5.67 1.62
C VAL A 277 19.19 -5.79 1.69
N GLU A 278 19.79 -6.25 0.60
CA GLU A 278 21.25 -6.33 0.48
C GLU A 278 21.82 -4.94 0.16
N ASP A 279 22.67 -4.44 1.05
CA ASP A 279 23.47 -3.24 0.89
C ASP A 279 24.95 -3.65 0.73
N SER A 280 25.31 -4.01 -0.49
CA SER A 280 26.65 -4.46 -0.84
C SER A 280 27.72 -3.37 -0.70
N ILE A 281 27.34 -2.09 -0.80
CA ILE A 281 28.25 -0.95 -0.63
C ILE A 281 28.78 -0.92 0.82
N ASN A 282 27.90 -1.16 1.79
CA ASN A 282 28.23 -1.15 3.21
C ASN A 282 28.45 -2.56 3.79
N ASN A 283 28.54 -3.58 2.94
CA ASN A 283 28.76 -5.00 3.32
C ASN A 283 27.79 -5.49 4.40
N ARG A 284 26.50 -5.22 4.24
CA ARG A 284 25.45 -5.54 5.21
C ARG A 284 24.13 -5.96 4.57
N ILE A 285 23.28 -6.54 5.38
CA ILE A 285 21.86 -6.73 5.08
C ILE A 285 21.07 -5.88 6.06
N LEU A 286 20.19 -5.04 5.52
CA LEU A 286 19.22 -4.25 6.29
C LEU A 286 17.90 -4.99 6.36
N PHE A 287 17.32 -5.05 7.55
CA PHE A 287 16.01 -5.62 7.81
C PHE A 287 15.06 -4.52 8.26
N PHE A 288 13.90 -4.48 7.63
CA PHE A 288 12.76 -3.61 8.00
C PHE A 288 11.62 -4.53 8.40
N ASP A 289 11.36 -4.65 9.70
CA ASP A 289 10.38 -5.57 10.26
C ASP A 289 9.17 -4.82 10.81
N GLY A 290 8.10 -4.79 10.01
CA GLY A 290 6.82 -4.21 10.41
C GLY A 290 5.95 -5.27 11.07
N PHE A 291 5.41 -4.98 12.27
CA PHE A 291 4.50 -5.88 12.96
C PHE A 291 3.38 -5.12 13.67
N VAL A 292 2.22 -5.75 13.77
CA VAL A 292 1.02 -5.11 14.30
C VAL A 292 0.41 -5.96 15.41
N TYR A 293 0.10 -5.31 16.52
CA TYR A 293 -0.80 -5.82 17.54
C TYR A 293 -2.09 -5.02 17.50
N SER A 294 -3.20 -5.64 17.17
CA SER A 294 -4.49 -4.94 17.06
C SER A 294 -5.63 -5.96 17.22
N PRO A 295 -5.88 -6.43 18.46
CA PRO A 295 -6.95 -7.40 18.71
C PRO A 295 -8.31 -6.79 18.33
N GLY A 296 -9.16 -7.59 17.71
CA GLY A 296 -10.53 -7.20 17.35
C GLY A 296 -10.68 -6.21 16.18
N THR A 297 -9.57 -5.78 15.53
CA THR A 297 -9.63 -4.84 14.39
C THR A 297 -8.88 -5.35 13.17
N GLU A 298 -9.26 -4.83 11.99
CA GLU A 298 -8.59 -5.13 10.74
C GLU A 298 -7.13 -4.63 10.73
N LYS A 299 -6.24 -5.42 10.17
CA LYS A 299 -4.79 -5.20 10.17
C LYS A 299 -4.21 -4.87 8.81
N ALA A 300 -4.95 -5.19 7.73
CA ALA A 300 -4.52 -4.95 6.35
C ALA A 300 -4.04 -3.52 6.08
N THR A 301 -4.78 -2.52 6.59
CA THR A 301 -4.46 -1.10 6.40
C THR A 301 -3.13 -0.69 7.02
N TYR A 302 -2.65 -1.43 8.03
CA TYR A 302 -1.39 -1.12 8.71
C TYR A 302 -0.19 -1.79 8.07
N ILE A 303 -0.38 -2.95 7.45
CA ILE A 303 0.74 -3.81 7.03
C ILE A 303 0.93 -3.84 5.50
N PHE A 304 -0.10 -3.46 4.73
CA PHE A 304 -0.09 -3.46 3.26
C PHE A 304 -0.41 -2.12 2.63
#